data_96c1ce354b5ed60721ba4571211b6b9a
#
_entry.id   96c1ce354b5ed60721ba4571211b6b9a
#
_cell.length_a   1.000
_cell.length_b   1.000
_cell.length_c   1.000
_cell.angle_alpha   90.00
_cell.angle_beta   90.00
_cell.angle_gamma   90.00
#
_symmetry.space_group_name_H-M   'P 1'
#
loop_
_entity.id
_entity.type
_entity.pdbx_description
1 polymer ?
#
loop_
_entity_poly.entity_id
_entity_poly.type
_entity_poly.pdbx_seq_one_letter_code
_entity_poly.pdbx_strand_id
1 'polypeptide(L)'
;MNISKNLLALPVLMLFISCAKNAPDLINLAQSNLDKNQEDDAIKNLNTLLDKYPNDSLASYAQYKLASIYKNWKNDPENLIEALEKTINNYPNSLHSKQAKKEKEAFQGWIINNAETLRKRKMTIESINNLDYLVKNFPKHELASKAQYIVGDIYMNDLRDFEKALTEYRMVLARYTGSKEEALAQFMIGYIYA
;
A
#
# COMPACT_ATOMS: atom_id res chain seq x y z
N MET A 1 -57.77 57.65 2.00
CA MET A 1 -56.47 57.73 2.64
C MET A 1 -56.00 56.26 2.90
N ASN A 2 -55.31 55.65 1.88
CA ASN A 2 -54.89 54.25 1.89
C ASN A 2 -53.43 54.21 2.26
N ILE A 3 -53.12 53.62 3.44
CA ILE A 3 -51.79 53.40 3.92
C ILE A 3 -51.43 51.98 3.47
N SER A 4 -50.61 51.85 2.43
CA SER A 4 -50.01 50.58 2.00
C SER A 4 -48.95 50.15 3.00
N LYS A 5 -49.12 48.99 3.67
CA LYS A 5 -48.14 48.34 4.50
C LYS A 5 -47.20 47.55 3.59
N ASN A 6 -46.07 48.14 3.25
CA ASN A 6 -44.98 47.43 2.65
C ASN A 6 -44.30 46.59 3.75
N LEU A 7 -44.59 45.29 3.78
CA LEU A 7 -43.87 44.30 4.58
C LEU A 7 -42.55 43.96 3.86
N LEU A 8 -41.44 44.56 4.31
CA LEU A 8 -40.12 44.17 3.86
C LEU A 8 -39.83 42.76 4.42
N ALA A 9 -39.93 41.75 3.57
CA ALA A 9 -39.45 40.42 3.89
C ALA A 9 -37.91 40.45 3.90
N LEU A 10 -37.29 40.44 5.08
CA LEU A 10 -35.86 40.16 5.20
C LEU A 10 -35.60 38.73 4.75
N PRO A 11 -34.66 38.49 3.80
CA PRO A 11 -34.24 37.12 3.50
C PRO A 11 -33.47 36.59 4.71
N VAL A 12 -34.00 35.56 5.34
CA VAL A 12 -33.26 34.75 6.34
C VAL A 12 -32.16 34.04 5.58
N LEU A 13 -30.95 34.61 5.64
CA LEU A 13 -29.73 33.96 5.15
C LEU A 13 -29.44 32.78 6.10
N MET A 14 -29.93 31.58 5.76
CA MET A 14 -29.53 30.36 6.41
C MET A 14 -28.03 30.15 6.12
N LEU A 15 -27.19 30.61 7.03
CA LEU A 15 -25.79 30.19 7.11
C LEU A 15 -25.78 28.69 7.40
N PHE A 16 -25.62 27.88 6.35
CA PHE A 16 -25.18 26.51 6.50
C PHE A 16 -23.77 26.57 7.05
N ILE A 17 -23.65 26.60 8.38
CA ILE A 17 -22.38 26.28 9.06
C ILE A 17 -22.15 24.80 8.79
N SER A 18 -21.52 24.52 7.66
CA SER A 18 -20.88 23.22 7.45
C SER A 18 -19.86 23.10 8.57
N CYS A 19 -20.16 22.31 9.59
CA CYS A 19 -19.25 22.04 10.69
C CYS A 19 -18.03 21.32 10.06
N ALA A 20 -17.01 22.08 9.72
CA ALA A 20 -15.79 21.53 9.15
C ALA A 20 -15.20 20.58 10.20
N LYS A 21 -15.09 19.29 9.85
CA LYS A 21 -14.53 18.27 10.74
C LYS A 21 -13.09 18.66 11.08
N ASN A 22 -12.77 18.66 12.36
CA ASN A 22 -11.42 18.90 12.86
C ASN A 22 -10.53 17.65 12.69
N ALA A 23 -9.23 17.75 13.00
CA ALA A 23 -8.28 16.64 12.84
C ALA A 23 -8.66 15.40 13.68
N PRO A 24 -9.04 15.52 14.98
CA PRO A 24 -9.54 14.38 15.77
C PRO A 24 -10.79 13.71 15.16
N ASP A 25 -11.75 14.49 14.66
CA ASP A 25 -12.96 13.95 14.03
C ASP A 25 -12.62 13.10 12.80
N LEU A 26 -11.68 13.57 11.98
CA LEU A 26 -11.24 12.86 10.77
C LEU A 26 -10.51 11.55 11.10
N ILE A 27 -9.70 11.51 12.17
CA ILE A 27 -9.09 10.27 12.66
C ILE A 27 -10.15 9.28 13.14
N ASN A 28 -11.11 9.74 13.94
CA ASN A 28 -12.19 8.89 14.46
C ASN A 28 -13.04 8.31 13.33
N LEU A 29 -13.34 9.11 12.30
CA LEU A 29 -14.06 8.66 11.11
C LEU A 29 -13.24 7.65 10.30
N ALA A 30 -11.95 7.89 10.11
CA ALA A 30 -11.09 6.93 9.43
C ALA A 30 -11.06 5.59 10.18
N GLN A 31 -10.96 5.60 11.51
CA GLN A 31 -11.02 4.38 12.29
C GLN A 31 -12.37 3.68 12.17
N SER A 32 -13.49 4.43 12.32
CA SER A 32 -14.84 3.88 12.16
C SER A 32 -15.08 3.26 10.77
N ASN A 33 -14.47 3.84 9.72
CA ASN A 33 -14.57 3.28 8.37
C ASN A 33 -13.76 1.97 8.24
N LEU A 34 -12.57 1.88 8.85
CA LEU A 34 -11.80 0.63 8.89
C LEU A 34 -12.56 -0.48 9.61
N ASP A 35 -13.23 -0.17 10.72
CA ASP A 35 -14.03 -1.14 11.49
C ASP A 35 -15.22 -1.68 10.66
N LYS A 36 -15.62 -0.96 9.59
CA LYS A 36 -16.69 -1.33 8.66
C LYS A 36 -16.16 -1.90 7.33
N ASN A 37 -14.86 -2.15 7.21
CA ASN A 37 -14.17 -2.54 5.97
C ASN A 37 -14.43 -1.54 4.81
N GLN A 38 -14.34 -0.24 5.12
CA GLN A 38 -14.48 0.88 4.18
C GLN A 38 -13.13 1.60 4.06
N GLU A 39 -12.12 0.90 3.55
CA GLU A 39 -10.73 1.37 3.52
C GLU A 39 -10.57 2.65 2.68
N ASP A 40 -11.27 2.77 1.55
CA ASP A 40 -11.18 3.94 0.68
C ASP A 40 -11.73 5.20 1.36
N ASP A 41 -12.80 5.08 2.13
CA ASP A 41 -13.33 6.19 2.92
C ASP A 41 -12.40 6.56 4.08
N ALA A 42 -11.74 5.57 4.69
CA ALA A 42 -10.71 5.82 5.71
C ALA A 42 -9.53 6.59 5.11
N ILE A 43 -9.00 6.16 3.96
CA ILE A 43 -7.94 6.84 3.21
C ILE A 43 -8.35 8.29 2.88
N LYS A 44 -9.57 8.49 2.39
CA LYS A 44 -10.11 9.82 2.07
C LYS A 44 -10.14 10.74 3.29
N ASN A 45 -10.58 10.25 4.46
CA ASN A 45 -10.61 11.05 5.69
C ASN A 45 -9.19 11.41 6.17
N LEU A 46 -8.23 10.47 6.09
CA LEU A 46 -6.84 10.74 6.46
C LEU A 46 -6.19 11.76 5.50
N ASN A 47 -6.40 11.63 4.20
CA ASN A 47 -5.92 12.62 3.22
C ASN A 47 -6.55 13.99 3.47
N THR A 48 -7.86 14.05 3.77
CA THR A 48 -8.53 15.31 4.13
C THR A 48 -7.89 15.98 5.36
N LEU A 49 -7.45 15.19 6.35
CA LEU A 49 -6.72 15.71 7.50
C LEU A 49 -5.37 16.30 7.07
N LEU A 50 -4.62 15.56 6.27
CA LEU A 50 -3.29 15.98 5.82
C LEU A 50 -3.33 17.24 4.97
N ASP A 51 -4.36 17.38 4.14
CA ASP A 51 -4.56 18.55 3.28
C ASP A 51 -4.98 19.80 4.09
N LYS A 52 -5.88 19.63 5.05
CA LYS A 52 -6.43 20.77 5.82
C LYS A 52 -5.61 21.13 7.04
N TYR A 53 -4.95 20.17 7.65
CA TYR A 53 -4.26 20.29 8.93
C TYR A 53 -2.83 19.69 8.88
N PRO A 54 -1.97 20.06 7.89
CA PRO A 54 -0.66 19.41 7.70
C PRO A 54 0.30 19.60 8.87
N ASN A 55 0.08 20.65 9.68
CA ASN A 55 0.91 20.97 10.84
C ASN A 55 0.27 20.58 12.17
N ASP A 56 -0.87 19.88 12.14
CA ASP A 56 -1.50 19.37 13.37
C ASP A 56 -0.65 18.27 13.99
N SER A 57 -0.73 18.12 15.31
CA SER A 57 -0.03 17.07 16.04
C SER A 57 -0.41 15.66 15.60
N LEU A 58 -1.60 15.47 15.02
CA LEU A 58 -2.10 14.22 14.49
C LEU A 58 -1.69 13.96 13.03
N ALA A 59 -1.09 14.95 12.33
CA ALA A 59 -0.76 14.79 10.92
C ALA A 59 0.27 13.68 10.67
N SER A 60 1.31 13.58 11.50
CA SER A 60 2.29 12.49 11.41
C SER A 60 1.67 11.11 11.66
N TYR A 61 0.72 11.02 12.59
CA TYR A 61 -0.06 9.81 12.82
C TYR A 61 -0.92 9.46 11.61
N ALA A 62 -1.64 10.44 11.05
CA ALA A 62 -2.50 10.24 9.89
C ALA A 62 -1.70 9.73 8.68
N GLN A 63 -0.52 10.32 8.40
CA GLN A 63 0.34 9.88 7.31
C GLN A 63 0.86 8.46 7.51
N TYR A 64 1.27 8.10 8.73
CA TYR A 64 1.71 6.74 9.04
C TYR A 64 0.55 5.73 9.04
N LYS A 65 -0.67 6.17 9.42
CA LYS A 65 -1.88 5.33 9.36
C LYS A 65 -2.23 4.95 7.92
N LEU A 66 -2.00 5.84 6.92
CA LEU A 66 -2.13 5.49 5.51
C LEU A 66 -1.20 4.33 5.13
N ALA A 67 0.06 4.35 5.56
CA ALA A 67 0.98 3.23 5.35
C ALA A 67 0.44 1.93 5.94
N SER A 68 -0.11 1.99 7.17
CA SER A 68 -0.74 0.82 7.81
C SER A 68 -1.92 0.28 7.02
N ILE A 69 -2.74 1.14 6.40
CA ILE A 69 -3.87 0.73 5.58
C ILE A 69 -3.37 0.02 4.31
N TYR A 70 -2.44 0.60 3.60
CA TYR A 70 -1.87 -0.01 2.40
C TYR A 70 -1.19 -1.36 2.69
N LYS A 71 -0.56 -1.48 3.86
CA LYS A 71 0.08 -2.71 4.31
C LYS A 71 -0.89 -3.82 4.65
N ASN A 72 -1.92 -3.52 5.45
CA ASN A 72 -2.70 -4.55 6.14
C ASN A 72 -4.05 -4.85 5.47
N TRP A 73 -4.59 -3.92 4.70
CA TRP A 73 -5.90 -4.04 4.05
C TRP A 73 -5.80 -4.09 2.53
N LYS A 74 -4.99 -3.19 1.94
CA LYS A 74 -4.87 -3.09 0.46
C LYS A 74 -3.84 -4.04 -0.12
N ASN A 75 -2.86 -4.51 0.67
CA ASN A 75 -1.70 -5.28 0.17
C ASN A 75 -0.98 -4.58 -0.98
N ASP A 76 -0.85 -3.26 -0.90
CA ASP A 76 -0.35 -2.37 -1.94
C ASP A 76 1.06 -1.88 -1.59
N PRO A 77 2.12 -2.52 -2.12
CA PRO A 77 3.50 -2.16 -1.81
C PRO A 77 3.91 -0.79 -2.31
N GLU A 78 3.33 -0.32 -3.43
CA GLU A 78 3.66 0.97 -4.02
C GLU A 78 3.18 2.11 -3.12
N ASN A 79 1.90 2.13 -2.76
CA ASN A 79 1.35 3.14 -1.87
C ASN A 79 1.87 3.00 -0.43
N LEU A 80 2.22 1.79 0.03
CA LEU A 80 2.85 1.59 1.33
C LEU A 80 4.20 2.31 1.42
N ILE A 81 5.11 2.06 0.46
CA ILE A 81 6.44 2.67 0.52
C ILE A 81 6.37 4.18 0.37
N GLU A 82 5.49 4.69 -0.50
CA GLU A 82 5.26 6.12 -0.66
C GLU A 82 4.76 6.78 0.64
N ALA A 83 3.79 6.16 1.32
CA ALA A 83 3.25 6.67 2.58
C ALA A 83 4.30 6.66 3.71
N LEU A 84 5.16 5.64 3.76
CA LEU A 84 6.30 5.60 4.70
C LEU A 84 7.28 6.72 4.42
N GLU A 85 7.65 6.94 3.16
CA GLU A 85 8.56 8.01 2.75
C GLU A 85 7.99 9.39 3.04
N LYS A 86 6.72 9.63 2.76
CA LYS A 86 6.03 10.88 3.14
C LYS A 86 6.03 11.09 4.66
N THR A 87 5.83 10.02 5.45
CA THR A 87 5.91 10.12 6.91
C THR A 87 7.31 10.55 7.37
N ILE A 88 8.36 9.97 6.77
CA ILE A 88 9.75 10.27 7.11
C ILE A 88 10.13 11.70 6.72
N ASN A 89 9.75 12.13 5.52
CA ASN A 89 10.19 13.39 4.94
C ASN A 89 9.41 14.59 5.49
N ASN A 90 8.07 14.44 5.63
CA ASN A 90 7.22 15.54 6.08
C ASN A 90 7.24 15.74 7.60
N TYR A 91 7.51 14.66 8.36
CA TYR A 91 7.45 14.68 9.83
C TYR A 91 8.72 14.09 10.47
N PRO A 92 9.94 14.54 10.12
CA PRO A 92 11.20 13.85 10.42
C PRO A 92 11.47 13.63 11.91
N ASN A 93 10.95 14.51 12.77
CA ASN A 93 11.17 14.49 14.22
C ASN A 93 10.06 13.73 15.00
N SER A 94 9.04 13.21 14.30
CA SER A 94 7.93 12.51 14.95
C SER A 94 8.30 11.08 15.36
N LEU A 95 7.53 10.54 16.33
CA LEU A 95 7.59 9.11 16.66
C LEU A 95 7.26 8.23 15.45
N HIS A 96 6.29 8.66 14.64
CA HIS A 96 5.83 7.94 13.46
C HIS A 96 6.89 7.89 12.36
N SER A 97 7.73 8.91 12.23
CA SER A 97 8.90 8.87 11.34
C SER A 97 9.91 7.79 11.75
N LYS A 98 10.16 7.62 13.05
CA LYS A 98 11.04 6.55 13.55
C LYS A 98 10.47 5.16 13.26
N GLN A 99 9.16 5.00 13.41
CA GLN A 99 8.46 3.75 13.07
C GLN A 99 8.51 3.49 11.55
N ALA A 100 8.20 4.50 10.74
CA ALA A 100 8.24 4.41 9.27
C ALA A 100 9.64 4.03 8.74
N LYS A 101 10.73 4.56 9.34
CA LYS A 101 12.10 4.17 8.98
C LYS A 101 12.34 2.68 9.19
N LYS A 102 11.94 2.13 10.33
CA LYS A 102 12.08 0.68 10.62
C LYS A 102 11.27 -0.17 9.64
N GLU A 103 10.06 0.27 9.31
CA GLU A 103 9.23 -0.47 8.36
C GLU A 103 9.78 -0.38 6.94
N LYS A 104 10.34 0.77 6.54
CA LYS A 104 11.01 0.93 5.26
C LYS A 104 12.24 0.01 5.13
N GLU A 105 13.03 -0.15 6.20
CA GLU A 105 14.17 -1.07 6.23
C GLU A 105 13.74 -2.54 6.09
N ALA A 106 12.56 -2.90 6.59
CA ALA A 106 12.01 -4.25 6.52
C ALA A 106 11.11 -4.49 5.29
N PHE A 107 10.96 -3.51 4.41
CA PHE A 107 9.93 -3.47 3.38
C PHE A 107 10.03 -4.63 2.37
N GLN A 108 11.23 -4.92 1.85
CA GLN A 108 11.42 -5.99 0.87
C GLN A 108 11.15 -7.37 1.47
N GLY A 109 11.54 -7.58 2.73
CA GLY A 109 11.22 -8.80 3.47
C GLY A 109 9.70 -8.94 3.70
N TRP A 110 9.03 -7.83 3.98
CA TRP A 110 7.57 -7.81 4.09
C TRP A 110 6.89 -8.22 2.78
N ILE A 111 7.36 -7.74 1.61
CA ILE A 111 6.81 -8.12 0.30
C ILE A 111 6.85 -9.65 0.12
N ILE A 112 7.99 -10.30 0.38
CA ILE A 112 8.13 -11.76 0.26
C ILE A 112 7.12 -12.47 1.19
N ASN A 113 7.08 -12.09 2.46
CA ASN A 113 6.20 -12.74 3.44
C ASN A 113 4.72 -12.51 3.12
N ASN A 114 4.38 -11.33 2.61
CA ASN A 114 3.02 -11.01 2.19
C ASN A 114 2.61 -11.82 0.96
N ALA A 115 3.49 -11.92 -0.04
CA ALA A 115 3.24 -12.75 -1.23
C ALA A 115 3.01 -14.22 -0.87
N GLU A 116 3.81 -14.79 0.04
CA GLU A 116 3.58 -16.16 0.54
C GLU A 116 2.23 -16.29 1.28
N THR A 117 1.82 -15.27 2.03
CA THR A 117 0.52 -15.23 2.73
C THR A 117 -0.64 -15.16 1.74
N LEU A 118 -0.53 -14.31 0.71
CA LEU A 118 -1.51 -14.19 -0.37
C LEU A 118 -1.64 -15.51 -1.12
N ARG A 119 -0.53 -16.16 -1.46
CA ARG A 119 -0.50 -17.48 -2.11
C ARG A 119 -1.24 -18.54 -1.28
N LYS A 120 -1.02 -18.61 0.04
CA LYS A 120 -1.74 -19.52 0.95
C LYS A 120 -3.25 -19.26 0.97
N ARG A 121 -3.67 -18.01 0.78
CA ARG A 121 -5.08 -17.60 0.67
C ARG A 121 -5.66 -17.80 -0.73
N LYS A 122 -4.90 -18.36 -1.67
CA LYS A 122 -5.28 -18.53 -3.08
C LYS A 122 -5.47 -17.21 -3.85
N MET A 123 -4.93 -16.14 -3.34
CA MET A 123 -4.84 -14.82 -4.00
C MET A 123 -3.55 -14.79 -4.83
N THR A 124 -3.51 -15.65 -5.85
CA THR A 124 -2.27 -15.98 -6.58
C THR A 124 -1.79 -14.80 -7.43
N ILE A 125 -2.71 -14.08 -8.06
CA ILE A 125 -2.37 -12.92 -8.91
C ILE A 125 -1.81 -11.77 -8.07
N GLU A 126 -2.42 -11.50 -6.92
CA GLU A 126 -1.94 -10.48 -5.99
C GLU A 126 -0.56 -10.85 -5.41
N SER A 127 -0.31 -12.15 -5.17
CA SER A 127 1.01 -12.64 -4.79
C SER A 127 2.06 -12.34 -5.85
N ILE A 128 1.78 -12.67 -7.12
CA ILE A 128 2.67 -12.36 -8.26
C ILE A 128 2.91 -10.86 -8.36
N ASN A 129 1.86 -10.04 -8.31
CA ASN A 129 1.98 -8.58 -8.41
C ASN A 129 2.92 -7.99 -7.34
N ASN A 130 2.86 -8.48 -6.10
CA ASN A 130 3.76 -8.06 -5.03
C ASN A 130 5.22 -8.43 -5.33
N LEU A 131 5.46 -9.66 -5.80
CA LEU A 131 6.81 -10.13 -6.13
C LEU A 131 7.39 -9.38 -7.35
N ASP A 132 6.58 -9.16 -8.38
CA ASP A 132 6.96 -8.38 -9.57
C ASP A 132 7.30 -6.94 -9.19
N TYR A 133 6.55 -6.33 -8.25
CA TYR A 133 6.88 -5.01 -7.73
C TYR A 133 8.28 -4.98 -7.13
N LEU A 134 8.67 -6.00 -6.34
CA LEU A 134 10.01 -6.09 -5.77
C LEU A 134 11.09 -6.23 -6.85
N VAL A 135 10.89 -7.15 -7.80
CA VAL A 135 11.84 -7.40 -8.89
C VAL A 135 12.04 -6.15 -9.76
N LYS A 136 10.97 -5.43 -10.06
CA LYS A 136 10.98 -4.24 -10.91
C LYS A 136 11.64 -3.04 -10.23
N ASN A 137 11.29 -2.78 -8.97
CA ASN A 137 11.69 -1.55 -8.28
C ASN A 137 12.98 -1.72 -7.46
N PHE A 138 13.33 -2.95 -7.08
CA PHE A 138 14.53 -3.27 -6.28
C PHE A 138 15.37 -4.39 -6.89
N PRO A 139 15.72 -4.32 -8.21
CA PRO A 139 16.36 -5.45 -8.92
C PRO A 139 17.75 -5.82 -8.38
N LYS A 140 18.40 -4.92 -7.63
CA LYS A 140 19.72 -5.16 -7.02
C LYS A 140 19.64 -5.63 -5.56
N HIS A 141 18.44 -5.70 -4.99
CA HIS A 141 18.27 -6.16 -3.61
C HIS A 141 18.47 -7.67 -3.54
N GLU A 142 19.06 -8.16 -2.46
CA GLU A 142 19.36 -9.61 -2.25
C GLU A 142 18.13 -10.52 -2.36
N LEU A 143 16.92 -9.99 -2.08
CA LEU A 143 15.67 -10.74 -2.18
C LEU A 143 15.06 -10.72 -3.60
N ALA A 144 15.63 -9.99 -4.56
CA ALA A 144 15.05 -9.90 -5.90
C ALA A 144 15.15 -11.23 -6.66
N SER A 145 16.26 -11.96 -6.53
CA SER A 145 16.42 -13.30 -7.09
C SER A 145 15.39 -14.29 -6.52
N LYS A 146 15.19 -14.24 -5.19
CA LYS A 146 14.18 -15.06 -4.51
C LYS A 146 12.77 -14.71 -4.99
N ALA A 147 12.44 -13.42 -5.13
CA ALA A 147 11.13 -12.99 -5.64
C ALA A 147 10.88 -13.52 -7.05
N GLN A 148 11.85 -13.35 -7.96
CA GLN A 148 11.75 -13.84 -9.34
C GLN A 148 11.56 -15.38 -9.40
N TYR A 149 12.31 -16.12 -8.58
CA TYR A 149 12.17 -17.56 -8.47
C TYR A 149 10.78 -17.99 -7.98
N ILE A 150 10.24 -17.30 -6.95
CA ILE A 150 8.91 -17.61 -6.41
C ILE A 150 7.82 -17.36 -7.46
N VAL A 151 7.94 -16.33 -8.32
CA VAL A 151 7.00 -16.10 -9.43
C VAL A 151 6.98 -17.31 -10.36
N GLY A 152 8.15 -17.83 -10.75
CA GLY A 152 8.26 -19.06 -11.54
C GLY A 152 7.62 -20.26 -10.85
N ASP A 153 7.85 -20.42 -9.55
CA ASP A 153 7.26 -21.50 -8.73
C ASP A 153 5.71 -21.40 -8.64
N ILE A 154 5.17 -20.20 -8.56
CA ILE A 154 3.72 -19.97 -8.60
C ILE A 154 3.14 -20.36 -9.97
N TYR A 155 3.76 -19.95 -11.07
CA TYR A 155 3.30 -20.34 -12.40
C TYR A 155 3.36 -21.86 -12.60
N MET A 156 4.42 -22.50 -12.11
CA MET A 156 4.59 -23.93 -12.21
C MET A 156 3.57 -24.72 -11.38
N ASN A 157 3.48 -24.43 -10.08
CA ASN A 157 2.78 -25.29 -9.13
C ASN A 157 1.33 -24.90 -8.91
N ASP A 158 1.01 -23.59 -8.92
CA ASP A 158 -0.33 -23.10 -8.61
C ASP A 158 -1.17 -22.90 -9.87
N LEU A 159 -0.56 -22.36 -10.93
CA LEU A 159 -1.25 -22.02 -12.19
C LEU A 159 -1.07 -23.07 -13.28
N ARG A 160 -0.09 -23.99 -13.15
CA ARG A 160 0.26 -24.99 -14.17
C ARG A 160 0.61 -24.38 -15.53
N ASP A 161 1.13 -23.16 -15.54
CA ASP A 161 1.60 -22.45 -16.73
C ASP A 161 3.11 -22.64 -16.86
N PHE A 162 3.51 -23.77 -17.45
CA PHE A 162 4.92 -24.17 -17.57
C PHE A 162 5.72 -23.23 -18.48
N GLU A 163 5.10 -22.62 -19.48
CA GLU A 163 5.75 -21.67 -20.38
C GLU A 163 6.17 -20.38 -19.64
N LYS A 164 5.25 -19.86 -18.82
CA LYS A 164 5.59 -18.72 -17.97
C LYS A 164 6.58 -19.09 -16.88
N ALA A 165 6.44 -20.26 -16.26
CA ALA A 165 7.42 -20.74 -15.29
C ALA A 165 8.83 -20.80 -15.88
N LEU A 166 8.99 -21.37 -17.07
CA LEU A 166 10.27 -21.38 -17.80
C LEU A 166 10.81 -19.97 -18.04
N THR A 167 9.95 -19.04 -18.41
CA THR A 167 10.33 -17.64 -18.63
C THR A 167 10.89 -17.02 -17.37
N GLU A 168 10.21 -17.19 -16.24
CA GLU A 168 10.62 -16.64 -14.94
C GLU A 168 11.95 -17.26 -14.44
N TYR A 169 12.09 -18.59 -14.54
CA TYR A 169 13.34 -19.26 -14.17
C TYR A 169 14.53 -18.84 -15.05
N ARG A 170 14.32 -18.66 -16.38
CA ARG A 170 15.36 -18.12 -17.26
C ARG A 170 15.75 -16.69 -16.89
N MET A 171 14.79 -15.86 -16.42
CA MET A 171 15.11 -14.54 -15.91
C MET A 171 15.98 -14.59 -14.67
N VAL A 172 15.80 -15.58 -13.77
CA VAL A 172 16.71 -15.77 -12.63
C VAL A 172 18.14 -16.02 -13.15
N LEU A 173 18.34 -16.95 -14.11
CA LEU A 173 19.66 -17.25 -14.67
C LEU A 173 20.30 -16.05 -15.34
N ALA A 174 19.50 -15.24 -16.07
CA ALA A 174 20.01 -14.11 -16.83
C ALA A 174 20.37 -12.89 -15.98
N ARG A 175 19.64 -12.64 -14.88
CA ARG A 175 19.75 -11.42 -14.10
C ARG A 175 20.45 -11.56 -12.75
N TYR A 176 20.44 -12.77 -12.19
CA TYR A 176 20.84 -13.02 -10.81
C TYR A 176 21.91 -14.14 -10.71
N THR A 177 22.89 -14.08 -11.60
CA THR A 177 24.04 -15.01 -11.62
C THR A 177 24.78 -14.98 -10.29
N GLY A 178 25.08 -16.17 -9.74
CA GLY A 178 25.71 -16.33 -8.42
C GLY A 178 24.74 -16.27 -7.24
N SER A 179 23.42 -16.06 -7.48
CA SER A 179 22.42 -16.14 -6.42
C SER A 179 22.15 -17.59 -5.99
N LYS A 180 21.57 -17.77 -4.81
CA LYS A 180 21.14 -19.09 -4.33
C LYS A 180 20.07 -19.72 -5.22
N GLU A 181 19.24 -18.88 -5.83
CA GLU A 181 18.11 -19.27 -6.69
C GLU A 181 18.55 -19.69 -8.08
N GLU A 182 19.78 -19.35 -8.52
CA GLU A 182 20.28 -19.75 -9.85
C GLU A 182 20.30 -21.26 -10.03
N ALA A 183 20.90 -22.01 -9.11
CA ALA A 183 20.94 -23.48 -9.19
C ALA A 183 19.54 -24.11 -9.11
N LEU A 184 18.66 -23.54 -8.29
CA LEU A 184 17.27 -23.99 -8.18
C LEU A 184 16.51 -23.77 -9.48
N ALA A 185 16.64 -22.58 -10.08
CA ALA A 185 16.00 -22.25 -11.35
C ALA A 185 16.49 -23.17 -12.50
N GLN A 186 17.81 -23.44 -12.55
CA GLN A 186 18.38 -24.38 -13.52
C GLN A 186 17.78 -25.78 -13.36
N PHE A 187 17.67 -26.27 -12.13
CA PHE A 187 17.04 -27.55 -11.82
C PHE A 187 15.58 -27.60 -12.29
N MET A 188 14.81 -26.55 -11.98
CA MET A 188 13.39 -26.47 -12.35
C MET A 188 13.17 -26.42 -13.86
N ILE A 189 14.05 -25.74 -14.60
CA ILE A 189 14.04 -25.76 -16.08
C ILE A 189 14.23 -27.18 -16.59
N GLY A 190 15.24 -27.89 -16.07
CA GLY A 190 15.48 -29.30 -16.43
C GLY A 190 14.28 -30.20 -16.11
N TYR A 191 13.66 -30.01 -14.96
CA TYR A 191 12.48 -30.76 -14.53
C TYR A 191 11.27 -30.56 -15.45
N ILE A 192 11.05 -29.34 -15.97
CA ILE A 192 9.93 -29.06 -16.89
C ILE A 192 10.14 -29.76 -18.25
N TYR A 193 11.38 -29.94 -18.68
CA TYR A 193 11.69 -30.60 -19.96
C TYR A 193 11.78 -32.14 -19.89
N ALA A 194 11.80 -32.73 -18.69
CA ALA A 194 11.85 -34.16 -18.48
C ALA A 194 10.47 -34.84 -18.58
#